data_d87d013ffcb9568be6bc6b18811c63b4
#
_entry.id   d87d013ffcb9568be6bc6b18811c63b4
#
_cell.length_a   1.000
_cell.length_b   1.000
_cell.length_c   1.000
_cell.angle_alpha   90.00
_cell.angle_beta   90.00
_cell.angle_gamma   90.00
#
_symmetry.space_group_name_H-M   'P 1'
#
loop_
_entity.id
_entity.type
_entity.pdbx_description
1 polymer ?
#
loop_
_entity_poly.entity_id
_entity_poly.type
_entity_poly.pdbx_seq_one_letter_code
_entity_poly.pdbx_strand_id
1 'polypeptide(L)'
;MISFVLSLLALVLGYIVYGRFVERVFGPDDRPTPAVSQADGVDFIVLPSWKIFMIQFLNIAGTGPIFGAIMGMMFGPTAYLWIVLGCIFAGATHDYLSGMLSIRHGGAGLPELVGTYLGRKTRNVMLIFSILLLVMVGAVFVYSPALIMGGLTASWTGGSSSAMTWVGIIFGYYVIATLMPIDKIIGKIYPLFAIALLFMAVALLVMLFIKCPSLPELWSPVEPLTAQPVFPALFITIACGAISGFHATQSPLMARCVKSERMGRPIFYGAMITEGIIALIWATVASWFFYDGGATAVGSHIAAQAPEVVTAVAKDWLGTVGSVLALLGVVAAPITSGDTALRSARLIIAEAIGMKQQKLYSRLLICVPLFAVTALLISYNVADKEGFNTIWGYFGWANQTLSVFTLWMLTVYLVRQQKPYWIALLPALFMTVVCLTFILISRNGLALSPAVSYGIGIATLLIAITWFGVWKRKATSKQ
;
A
#
# COMPACT_ATOMS: atom_id res chain seq x y z
N MET A 1 9.76 11.82 -21.52
CA MET A 1 8.27 11.97 -21.47
C MET A 1 7.50 10.85 -22.15
N ILE A 2 8.04 10.22 -23.19
CA ILE A 2 7.34 9.14 -23.92
C ILE A 2 7.06 7.93 -23.01
N SER A 3 8.06 7.47 -22.26
CA SER A 3 7.89 6.36 -21.30
C SER A 3 6.80 6.63 -20.27
N PHE A 4 6.70 7.86 -19.77
CA PHE A 4 5.65 8.28 -18.85
C PHE A 4 4.25 8.17 -19.49
N VAL A 5 4.08 8.76 -20.69
CA VAL A 5 2.78 8.75 -21.39
C VAL A 5 2.36 7.33 -21.74
N LEU A 6 3.28 6.49 -22.24
CA LEU A 6 3.00 5.09 -22.53
C LEU A 6 2.64 4.30 -21.26
N SER A 7 3.32 4.56 -20.14
CA SER A 7 3.01 3.96 -18.84
C SER A 7 1.62 4.36 -18.33
N LEU A 8 1.26 5.64 -18.46
CA LEU A 8 -0.07 6.13 -18.08
C LEU A 8 -1.18 5.49 -18.91
N LEU A 9 -0.99 5.43 -20.22
CA LEU A 9 -1.92 4.75 -21.14
C LEU A 9 -2.04 3.26 -20.82
N ALA A 10 -0.93 2.60 -20.50
CA ALA A 10 -0.92 1.19 -20.13
C ALA A 10 -1.73 0.92 -18.85
N LEU A 11 -1.62 1.76 -17.81
CA LEU A 11 -2.45 1.65 -16.59
C LEU A 11 -3.94 1.79 -16.90
N VAL A 12 -4.33 2.78 -17.72
CA VAL A 12 -5.73 2.99 -18.11
C VAL A 12 -6.25 1.78 -18.91
N LEU A 13 -5.48 1.32 -19.91
CA LEU A 13 -5.83 0.13 -20.69
C LEU A 13 -5.86 -1.12 -19.83
N GLY A 14 -4.96 -1.25 -18.86
CA GLY A 14 -4.96 -2.32 -17.86
C GLY A 14 -6.28 -2.39 -17.08
N TYR A 15 -6.80 -1.24 -16.64
CA TYR A 15 -8.14 -1.18 -16.01
C TYR A 15 -9.26 -1.62 -16.94
N ILE A 16 -9.24 -1.13 -18.18
CA ILE A 16 -10.31 -1.37 -19.14
C ILE A 16 -10.31 -2.82 -19.65
N VAL A 17 -9.15 -3.36 -19.98
CA VAL A 17 -9.01 -4.69 -20.62
C VAL A 17 -8.79 -5.78 -19.58
N TYR A 18 -7.68 -5.71 -18.85
CA TYR A 18 -7.29 -6.76 -17.93
C TYR A 18 -8.17 -6.78 -16.67
N GLY A 19 -8.59 -5.61 -16.17
CA GLY A 19 -9.52 -5.51 -15.05
C GLY A 19 -10.89 -6.14 -15.37
N ARG A 20 -11.41 -5.99 -16.59
CA ARG A 20 -12.64 -6.71 -17.03
C ARG A 20 -12.43 -8.21 -17.14
N PHE A 21 -11.23 -8.63 -17.56
CA PHE A 21 -10.91 -10.05 -17.61
C PHE A 21 -10.88 -10.66 -16.20
N VAL A 22 -10.19 -10.04 -15.24
CA VAL A 22 -10.14 -10.51 -13.85
C VAL A 22 -11.54 -10.52 -13.21
N GLU A 23 -12.37 -9.51 -13.48
CA GLU A 23 -13.78 -9.47 -13.04
C GLU A 23 -14.58 -10.66 -13.59
N ARG A 24 -14.45 -10.98 -14.88
CA ARG A 24 -15.09 -12.16 -15.48
C ARG A 24 -14.60 -13.47 -14.88
N VAL A 25 -13.30 -13.57 -14.59
CA VAL A 25 -12.74 -14.74 -13.92
C VAL A 25 -13.34 -14.92 -12.53
N PHE A 26 -13.49 -13.85 -11.76
CA PHE A 26 -14.15 -13.94 -10.45
C PHE A 26 -15.65 -14.27 -10.58
N GLY A 27 -16.37 -13.62 -11.49
CA GLY A 27 -17.79 -13.78 -11.72
C GLY A 27 -18.62 -13.20 -10.58
N PRO A 28 -18.70 -11.86 -10.44
CA PRO A 28 -19.60 -11.23 -9.47
C PRO A 28 -21.05 -11.50 -9.79
N ASP A 29 -21.88 -11.73 -8.76
CA ASP A 29 -23.31 -12.00 -8.89
C ASP A 29 -24.16 -11.07 -8.01
N ASP A 30 -25.47 -11.31 -7.95
CA ASP A 30 -26.43 -10.46 -7.23
C ASP A 30 -26.77 -10.96 -5.81
N ARG A 31 -25.92 -11.83 -5.22
CA ARG A 31 -26.09 -12.26 -3.84
C ARG A 31 -26.03 -11.08 -2.86
N PRO A 32 -26.77 -11.13 -1.75
CA PRO A 32 -26.67 -10.09 -0.73
C PRO A 32 -25.27 -10.05 -0.13
N THR A 33 -24.69 -8.85 -0.10
CA THR A 33 -23.37 -8.62 0.52
C THR A 33 -23.48 -8.55 2.05
N PRO A 34 -22.36 -8.70 2.78
CA PRO A 34 -22.35 -8.57 4.25
C PRO A 34 -22.90 -7.22 4.75
N ALA A 35 -22.66 -6.14 4.00
CA ALA A 35 -23.21 -4.82 4.30
C ALA A 35 -24.75 -4.81 4.40
N VAL A 36 -25.41 -5.67 3.63
CA VAL A 36 -26.87 -5.78 3.58
C VAL A 36 -27.39 -6.85 4.56
N SER A 37 -26.73 -8.02 4.59
CA SER A 37 -27.21 -9.19 5.35
C SER A 37 -26.80 -9.18 6.83
N GLN A 38 -25.77 -8.42 7.22
CA GLN A 38 -25.18 -8.39 8.56
C GLN A 38 -25.09 -6.97 9.12
N ALA A 39 -25.90 -6.02 8.63
CA ALA A 39 -25.86 -4.62 9.05
C ALA A 39 -25.93 -4.48 10.58
N ASP A 40 -24.92 -3.85 11.19
CA ASP A 40 -24.82 -3.64 12.66
C ASP A 40 -24.73 -2.16 13.06
N GLY A 41 -24.64 -1.25 12.07
CA GLY A 41 -24.52 0.20 12.28
C GLY A 41 -23.16 0.64 12.83
N VAL A 42 -22.14 -0.25 12.88
CA VAL A 42 -20.79 0.05 13.39
C VAL A 42 -19.73 -0.26 12.36
N ASP A 43 -19.59 -1.51 11.97
CA ASP A 43 -18.60 -1.98 11.01
C ASP A 43 -19.26 -2.46 9.69
N PHE A 44 -20.54 -2.86 9.72
CA PHE A 44 -21.33 -3.29 8.57
C PHE A 44 -22.39 -2.23 8.23
N ILE A 45 -22.04 -1.33 7.29
CA ILE A 45 -22.88 -0.18 6.93
C ILE A 45 -22.89 -0.01 5.41
N VAL A 46 -24.06 0.04 4.79
CA VAL A 46 -24.17 0.33 3.35
C VAL A 46 -23.80 1.77 3.08
N LEU A 47 -22.74 1.98 2.28
CA LEU A 47 -22.31 3.29 1.82
C LEU A 47 -22.51 3.45 0.30
N PRO A 48 -22.65 4.68 -0.22
CA PRO A 48 -22.64 4.94 -1.65
C PRO A 48 -21.30 4.52 -2.29
N SER A 49 -21.34 3.90 -3.48
CA SER A 49 -20.15 3.32 -4.13
C SER A 49 -19.02 4.32 -4.35
N TRP A 50 -19.32 5.57 -4.71
CA TRP A 50 -18.31 6.61 -4.86
C TRP A 50 -17.57 6.94 -3.56
N LYS A 51 -18.29 6.91 -2.41
CA LYS A 51 -17.67 7.09 -1.09
C LYS A 51 -16.77 5.91 -0.75
N ILE A 52 -17.24 4.68 -1.03
CA ILE A 52 -16.44 3.47 -0.79
C ILE A 52 -15.15 3.50 -1.63
N PHE A 53 -15.27 3.91 -2.91
CA PHE A 53 -14.08 4.10 -3.76
C PHE A 53 -13.10 5.11 -3.16
N MET A 54 -13.58 6.29 -2.75
CA MET A 54 -12.73 7.33 -2.16
C MET A 54 -12.07 6.87 -0.85
N ILE A 55 -12.82 6.13 -0.01
CA ILE A 55 -12.30 5.60 1.25
C ILE A 55 -11.29 4.48 0.96
N GLN A 56 -11.60 3.52 0.06
CA GLN A 56 -10.68 2.45 -0.30
C GLN A 56 -9.40 3.03 -0.90
N PHE A 57 -9.52 3.94 -1.85
CA PHE A 57 -8.39 4.62 -2.46
C PHE A 57 -7.50 5.32 -1.42
N LEU A 58 -8.08 6.08 -0.50
CA LEU A 58 -7.30 6.79 0.52
C LEU A 58 -6.70 5.83 1.57
N ASN A 59 -7.39 4.72 1.88
CA ASN A 59 -6.88 3.71 2.80
C ASN A 59 -5.62 3.01 2.27
N ILE A 60 -5.55 2.78 0.95
CA ILE A 60 -4.40 2.14 0.32
C ILE A 60 -3.32 3.15 -0.05
N ALA A 61 -3.69 4.33 -0.51
CA ALA A 61 -2.78 5.40 -0.95
C ALA A 61 -2.17 6.18 0.22
N GLY A 62 -1.43 5.51 1.09
CA GLY A 62 -0.64 6.15 2.14
C GLY A 62 0.60 6.90 1.59
N THR A 63 1.70 6.88 2.32
CA THR A 63 2.98 7.42 1.83
C THR A 63 3.65 6.55 0.78
N GLY A 64 3.27 5.27 0.69
CA GLY A 64 3.90 4.29 -0.17
C GLY A 64 3.95 4.64 -1.66
N PRO A 65 2.84 4.99 -2.31
CA PRO A 65 2.82 5.36 -3.74
C PRO A 65 3.57 6.67 -4.03
N ILE A 66 3.78 7.50 -3.02
CA ILE A 66 4.52 8.77 -3.14
C ILE A 66 6.00 8.53 -2.85
N PHE A 67 6.33 8.18 -1.63
CA PHE A 67 7.73 8.04 -1.18
C PHE A 67 8.41 6.82 -1.82
N GLY A 68 7.70 5.69 -1.92
CA GLY A 68 8.22 4.51 -2.59
C GLY A 68 8.52 4.76 -4.06
N ALA A 69 7.67 5.52 -4.77
CA ALA A 69 7.89 5.88 -6.16
C ALA A 69 9.06 6.86 -6.33
N ILE A 70 9.18 7.86 -5.44
CA ILE A 70 10.33 8.78 -5.42
C ILE A 70 11.63 8.00 -5.23
N MET A 71 11.72 7.20 -4.17
CA MET A 71 12.92 6.39 -3.88
C MET A 71 13.18 5.33 -4.94
N GLY A 72 12.14 4.77 -5.53
CA GLY A 72 12.24 3.80 -6.62
C GLY A 72 12.83 4.38 -7.88
N MET A 73 12.65 5.68 -8.14
CA MET A 73 13.25 6.32 -9.31
C MET A 73 14.79 6.45 -9.19
N MET A 74 15.37 6.30 -7.99
CA MET A 74 16.83 6.19 -7.84
C MET A 74 17.44 4.97 -8.55
N PHE A 75 16.63 3.95 -8.89
CA PHE A 75 17.00 2.80 -9.73
C PHE A 75 16.89 3.10 -11.24
N GLY A 76 16.52 4.33 -11.61
CA GLY A 76 16.31 4.75 -12.98
C GLY A 76 14.93 4.41 -13.55
N PRO A 77 14.74 4.59 -14.89
CA PRO A 77 13.45 4.45 -15.57
C PRO A 77 12.82 3.05 -15.49
N THR A 78 13.57 2.00 -15.10
CA THR A 78 13.04 0.66 -14.81
C THR A 78 11.92 0.67 -13.77
N ALA A 79 11.87 1.71 -12.92
CA ALA A 79 10.77 1.96 -11.98
C ALA A 79 9.40 2.02 -12.68
N TYR A 80 9.32 2.61 -13.89
CA TYR A 80 8.08 2.67 -14.66
C TYR A 80 7.53 1.28 -15.00
N LEU A 81 8.41 0.35 -15.39
CA LEU A 81 8.01 -1.02 -15.73
C LEU A 81 7.38 -1.72 -14.51
N TRP A 82 8.02 -1.57 -13.35
CA TRP A 82 7.49 -2.21 -12.14
C TRP A 82 6.17 -1.57 -11.69
N ILE A 83 6.05 -0.24 -11.70
CA ILE A 83 4.79 0.44 -11.37
C ILE A 83 3.68 -0.08 -12.31
N VAL A 84 3.90 -0.12 -13.61
CA VAL A 84 2.86 -0.49 -14.58
C VAL A 84 2.52 -1.98 -14.51
N LEU A 85 3.51 -2.85 -14.67
CA LEU A 85 3.28 -4.30 -14.73
C LEU A 85 2.86 -4.85 -13.36
N GLY A 86 3.51 -4.37 -12.29
CA GLY A 86 3.17 -4.73 -10.93
C GLY A 86 1.75 -4.30 -10.56
N CYS A 87 1.38 -3.05 -10.87
CA CYS A 87 0.05 -2.54 -10.57
C CYS A 87 -1.05 -3.31 -11.32
N ILE A 88 -0.92 -3.50 -12.64
CA ILE A 88 -1.95 -4.16 -13.47
C ILE A 88 -2.09 -5.63 -13.11
N PHE A 89 -0.98 -6.38 -13.17
CA PHE A 89 -1.03 -7.86 -13.13
C PHE A 89 -0.96 -8.42 -11.72
N ALA A 90 -0.31 -7.73 -10.79
CA ALA A 90 -0.17 -8.18 -9.42
C ALA A 90 -1.08 -7.39 -8.46
N GLY A 91 -0.88 -6.08 -8.28
CA GLY A 91 -1.54 -5.28 -7.25
C GLY A 91 -3.05 -5.19 -7.43
N ALA A 92 -3.52 -4.75 -8.59
CA ALA A 92 -4.96 -4.60 -8.83
C ALA A 92 -5.70 -5.94 -8.85
N THR A 93 -5.04 -7.02 -9.30
CA THR A 93 -5.58 -8.38 -9.21
C THR A 93 -5.66 -8.85 -7.76
N HIS A 94 -4.61 -8.62 -6.97
CA HIS A 94 -4.54 -8.90 -5.55
C HIS A 94 -5.65 -8.18 -4.77
N ASP A 95 -5.82 -6.88 -4.98
CA ASP A 95 -6.78 -6.06 -4.26
C ASP A 95 -8.22 -6.42 -4.62
N TYR A 96 -8.49 -6.60 -5.93
CA TYR A 96 -9.80 -7.00 -6.39
C TYR A 96 -10.21 -8.37 -5.84
N LEU A 97 -9.37 -9.38 -6.03
CA LEU A 97 -9.71 -10.74 -5.61
C LEU A 97 -9.79 -10.86 -4.07
N SER A 98 -8.93 -10.19 -3.31
CA SER A 98 -8.98 -10.21 -1.84
C SER A 98 -10.23 -9.51 -1.30
N GLY A 99 -10.59 -8.34 -1.85
CA GLY A 99 -11.80 -7.61 -1.48
C GLY A 99 -13.07 -8.41 -1.80
N MET A 100 -13.15 -8.98 -3.00
CA MET A 100 -14.29 -9.80 -3.42
C MET A 100 -14.40 -11.11 -2.62
N LEU A 101 -13.25 -11.73 -2.30
CA LEU A 101 -13.23 -12.92 -1.46
C LEU A 101 -13.70 -12.61 -0.04
N SER A 102 -13.32 -11.46 0.52
CA SER A 102 -13.83 -10.98 1.80
C SER A 102 -15.35 -10.78 1.77
N ILE A 103 -15.91 -10.16 0.72
CA ILE A 103 -17.37 -10.03 0.54
C ILE A 103 -18.04 -11.41 0.61
N ARG A 104 -17.53 -12.40 -0.11
CA ARG A 104 -18.12 -13.77 -0.14
C ARG A 104 -17.97 -14.55 1.16
N HIS A 105 -17.06 -14.14 2.02
CA HIS A 105 -16.84 -14.74 3.34
C HIS A 105 -17.33 -13.85 4.48
N GLY A 106 -18.43 -13.12 4.28
CA GLY A 106 -19.06 -12.35 5.35
C GLY A 106 -18.27 -11.15 5.84
N GLY A 107 -17.36 -10.59 5.02
CA GLY A 107 -16.46 -9.49 5.43
C GLY A 107 -15.28 -9.98 6.27
N ALA A 108 -14.91 -11.26 6.16
CA ALA A 108 -13.80 -11.86 6.91
C ALA A 108 -12.47 -11.15 6.68
N GLY A 109 -11.68 -11.03 7.74
CA GLY A 109 -10.33 -10.47 7.70
C GLY A 109 -9.34 -11.38 6.97
N LEU A 110 -8.21 -10.79 6.53
CA LEU A 110 -7.21 -11.50 5.76
C LEU A 110 -6.65 -12.77 6.45
N PRO A 111 -6.31 -12.76 7.77
CA PRO A 111 -5.81 -13.96 8.43
C PRO A 111 -6.83 -15.11 8.45
N GLU A 112 -8.11 -14.80 8.56
CA GLU A 112 -9.18 -15.81 8.53
C GLU A 112 -9.31 -16.44 7.15
N LEU A 113 -9.29 -15.63 6.09
CA LEU A 113 -9.30 -16.10 4.71
C LEU A 113 -8.08 -16.99 4.43
N VAL A 114 -6.88 -16.58 4.86
CA VAL A 114 -5.67 -17.38 4.75
C VAL A 114 -5.83 -18.71 5.50
N GLY A 115 -6.44 -18.70 6.68
CA GLY A 115 -6.74 -19.90 7.46
C GLY A 115 -7.64 -20.88 6.72
N THR A 116 -8.65 -20.39 6.03
CA THR A 116 -9.61 -21.18 5.25
C THR A 116 -8.96 -21.90 4.06
N TYR A 117 -8.02 -21.23 3.36
CA TYR A 117 -7.43 -21.75 2.13
C TYR A 117 -6.06 -22.39 2.32
N LEU A 118 -5.21 -21.87 3.21
CA LEU A 118 -3.83 -22.33 3.45
C LEU A 118 -3.63 -23.04 4.79
N GLY A 119 -4.69 -23.10 5.61
CA GLY A 119 -4.70 -23.85 6.86
C GLY A 119 -4.28 -23.06 8.10
N ARG A 120 -4.56 -23.66 9.28
CA ARG A 120 -4.44 -23.02 10.60
C ARG A 120 -3.02 -22.53 10.95
N LYS A 121 -1.99 -23.26 10.55
CA LYS A 121 -0.59 -22.89 10.82
C LYS A 121 -0.23 -21.59 10.09
N THR A 122 -0.57 -21.51 8.80
CA THR A 122 -0.35 -20.33 7.97
C THR A 122 -1.15 -19.14 8.48
N ARG A 123 -2.40 -19.34 8.94
CA ARG A 123 -3.21 -18.33 9.60
C ARG A 123 -2.50 -17.69 10.79
N ASN A 124 -1.90 -18.51 11.68
CA ASN A 124 -1.24 -17.99 12.86
C ASN A 124 0.02 -17.17 12.52
N VAL A 125 0.81 -17.61 11.55
CA VAL A 125 1.96 -16.85 11.05
C VAL A 125 1.48 -15.53 10.45
N MET A 126 0.45 -15.58 9.61
CA MET A 126 -0.13 -14.41 8.96
C MET A 126 -0.69 -13.40 9.97
N LEU A 127 -1.32 -13.88 11.03
CA LEU A 127 -1.86 -13.05 12.11
C LEU A 127 -0.74 -12.21 12.76
N ILE A 128 0.37 -12.85 13.12
CA ILE A 128 1.53 -12.17 13.72
C ILE A 128 2.11 -11.15 12.76
N PHE A 129 2.32 -11.54 11.49
CA PHE A 129 2.83 -10.66 10.45
C PHE A 129 1.91 -9.46 10.19
N SER A 130 0.59 -9.68 10.15
CA SER A 130 -0.39 -8.61 9.95
C SER A 130 -0.37 -7.59 11.09
N ILE A 131 -0.33 -8.06 12.35
CA ILE A 131 -0.30 -7.17 13.53
C ILE A 131 1.01 -6.37 13.51
N LEU A 132 2.15 -7.04 13.29
CA LEU A 132 3.46 -6.38 13.24
C LEU A 132 3.48 -5.30 12.15
N LEU A 133 3.04 -5.63 10.93
CA LEU A 133 2.97 -4.67 9.83
C LEU A 133 2.08 -3.48 10.18
N LEU A 134 0.88 -3.72 10.70
CA LEU A 134 -0.10 -2.66 10.97
C LEU A 134 0.37 -1.70 12.09
N VAL A 135 1.13 -2.21 13.06
CA VAL A 135 1.78 -1.38 14.08
C VAL A 135 2.91 -0.54 13.49
N MET A 136 3.75 -1.12 12.62
CA MET A 136 4.79 -0.37 11.90
C MET A 136 4.19 0.72 11.00
N VAL A 137 3.08 0.39 10.28
CA VAL A 137 2.31 1.38 9.49
C VAL A 137 1.85 2.52 10.38
N GLY A 138 1.26 2.21 11.54
CA GLY A 138 0.84 3.21 12.52
C GLY A 138 1.97 4.14 12.93
N ALA A 139 3.17 3.62 13.20
CA ALA A 139 4.33 4.42 13.60
C ALA A 139 4.88 5.29 12.45
N VAL A 140 5.08 4.71 11.26
CA VAL A 140 5.60 5.40 10.07
C VAL A 140 4.65 6.49 9.61
N PHE A 141 3.35 6.22 9.62
CA PHE A 141 2.32 7.14 9.13
C PHE A 141 1.90 8.19 10.17
N VAL A 142 2.44 8.16 11.39
CA VAL A 142 2.47 9.31 12.30
C VAL A 142 3.67 10.19 12.01
N TYR A 143 4.86 9.60 11.88
CA TYR A 143 6.11 10.34 11.82
C TYR A 143 6.31 11.08 10.50
N SER A 144 6.03 10.43 9.36
CA SER A 144 6.24 11.02 8.02
C SER A 144 5.39 12.27 7.75
N PRO A 145 4.07 12.32 8.01
CA PRO A 145 3.30 13.54 7.85
C PRO A 145 3.66 14.60 8.90
N ALA A 146 4.09 14.19 10.11
CA ALA A 146 4.55 15.13 11.13
C ALA A 146 5.80 15.91 10.69
N LEU A 147 6.73 15.28 9.96
CA LEU A 147 7.89 15.95 9.37
C LEU A 147 7.47 17.02 8.35
N ILE A 148 6.54 16.69 7.44
CA ILE A 148 6.04 17.63 6.44
C ILE A 148 5.32 18.80 7.11
N MET A 149 4.43 18.52 8.06
CA MET A 149 3.68 19.55 8.78
C MET A 149 4.58 20.42 9.66
N GLY A 150 5.58 19.84 10.30
CA GLY A 150 6.58 20.58 11.06
C GLY A 150 7.34 21.56 10.18
N GLY A 151 7.79 21.14 8.99
CA GLY A 151 8.48 22.02 8.04
C GLY A 151 7.58 23.15 7.50
N LEU A 152 6.30 22.86 7.20
CA LEU A 152 5.33 23.85 6.75
C LEU A 152 5.04 24.89 7.82
N THR A 153 4.73 24.45 9.04
CA THR A 153 4.33 25.34 10.12
C THR A 153 5.48 26.10 10.73
N ALA A 154 6.70 25.56 10.70
CA ALA A 154 7.91 26.28 11.13
C ALA A 154 8.12 27.57 10.32
N SER A 155 7.82 27.55 9.01
CA SER A 155 7.90 28.73 8.15
C SER A 155 6.85 29.82 8.50
N TRP A 156 5.71 29.44 9.10
CA TRP A 156 4.64 30.37 9.48
C TRP A 156 4.77 30.87 10.91
N THR A 157 5.35 30.08 11.81
CA THR A 157 5.44 30.35 13.25
C THR A 157 6.81 30.85 13.68
N GLY A 158 7.70 31.18 12.75
CA GLY A 158 9.07 31.65 13.08
C GLY A 158 9.91 30.58 13.82
N GLY A 159 9.64 29.28 13.57
CA GLY A 159 10.39 28.17 14.16
C GLY A 159 9.83 27.63 15.47
N SER A 160 8.71 28.14 15.98
CA SER A 160 8.13 27.68 17.25
C SER A 160 7.35 26.35 17.14
N SER A 161 6.97 25.94 15.93
CA SER A 161 6.28 24.67 15.71
C SER A 161 7.26 23.57 15.34
N SER A 162 7.29 22.49 16.12
CA SER A 162 8.19 21.34 15.91
C SER A 162 7.42 20.16 15.30
N ALA A 163 8.14 19.27 14.59
CA ALA A 163 7.59 18.00 14.12
C ALA A 163 7.01 17.16 15.28
N MET A 164 7.60 17.26 16.49
CA MET A 164 7.11 16.56 17.69
C MET A 164 5.72 17.00 18.13
N THR A 165 5.37 18.27 17.97
CA THR A 165 4.00 18.74 18.23
C THR A 165 3.00 18.03 17.30
N TRP A 166 3.34 17.89 16.02
CA TRP A 166 2.52 17.19 15.05
C TRP A 166 2.46 15.68 15.27
N VAL A 167 3.56 15.05 15.74
CA VAL A 167 3.55 13.65 16.19
C VAL A 167 2.48 13.46 17.28
N GLY A 168 2.45 14.32 18.28
CA GLY A 168 1.46 14.27 19.36
C GLY A 168 0.03 14.45 18.86
N ILE A 169 -0.20 15.42 17.96
CA ILE A 169 -1.53 15.69 17.39
C ILE A 169 -2.03 14.50 16.54
N ILE A 170 -1.21 13.98 15.63
CA ILE A 170 -1.58 12.89 14.72
C ILE A 170 -1.80 11.60 15.50
N PHE A 171 -0.92 11.28 16.46
CA PHE A 171 -1.07 10.10 17.30
C PHE A 171 -2.32 10.19 18.18
N GLY A 172 -2.60 11.35 18.77
CA GLY A 172 -3.83 11.60 19.53
C GLY A 172 -5.09 11.40 18.66
N TYR A 173 -5.05 11.88 17.41
CA TYR A 173 -6.10 11.61 16.43
C TYR A 173 -6.29 10.10 16.19
N TYR A 174 -5.22 9.32 16.02
CA TYR A 174 -5.31 7.87 15.81
C TYR A 174 -5.97 7.15 16.98
N VAL A 175 -5.64 7.56 18.21
CA VAL A 175 -6.29 6.99 19.42
C VAL A 175 -7.81 7.21 19.38
N ILE A 176 -8.24 8.43 19.08
CA ILE A 176 -9.67 8.78 19.02
C ILE A 176 -10.33 8.02 17.85
N ALA A 177 -9.76 8.11 16.66
CA ALA A 177 -10.35 7.55 15.45
C ALA A 177 -10.48 6.02 15.50
N THR A 178 -9.49 5.31 16.05
CA THR A 178 -9.52 3.85 16.18
C THR A 178 -10.64 3.36 17.13
N LEU A 179 -11.02 4.19 18.10
CA LEU A 179 -12.07 3.86 19.07
C LEU A 179 -13.48 4.19 18.58
N MET A 180 -13.63 5.11 17.61
CA MET A 180 -14.94 5.57 17.12
C MET A 180 -15.50 4.66 16.00
N PRO A 181 -16.84 4.65 15.76
CA PRO A 181 -17.47 4.00 14.62
C PRO A 181 -16.98 4.58 13.27
N ILE A 182 -16.94 3.72 12.23
CA ILE A 182 -16.41 4.05 10.88
C ILE A 182 -17.15 5.25 10.25
N ASP A 183 -18.46 5.31 10.34
CA ASP A 183 -19.30 6.31 9.65
C ASP A 183 -19.09 7.74 10.15
N LYS A 184 -18.68 7.91 11.42
CA LYS A 184 -18.58 9.23 12.05
C LYS A 184 -17.38 10.04 11.60
N ILE A 185 -16.23 9.41 11.38
CA ILE A 185 -14.99 10.08 10.94
C ILE A 185 -14.67 9.71 9.51
N ILE A 186 -14.47 8.41 9.24
CA ILE A 186 -14.04 7.89 7.93
C ILE A 186 -15.05 8.27 6.84
N GLY A 187 -16.33 8.02 7.05
CA GLY A 187 -17.38 8.28 6.06
C GLY A 187 -17.59 9.77 5.71
N LYS A 188 -17.13 10.72 6.55
CA LYS A 188 -17.32 12.16 6.33
C LYS A 188 -16.05 12.89 5.88
N ILE A 189 -14.92 12.59 6.51
CA ILE A 189 -13.67 13.33 6.32
C ILE A 189 -12.86 12.75 5.17
N TYR A 190 -12.82 11.43 5.00
CA TYR A 190 -11.98 10.78 3.98
C TYR A 190 -12.29 11.18 2.54
N PRO A 191 -13.55 11.33 2.11
CA PRO A 191 -13.81 11.79 0.74
C PRO A 191 -13.18 13.17 0.44
N LEU A 192 -13.12 14.07 1.42
CA LEU A 192 -12.49 15.38 1.27
C LEU A 192 -10.96 15.25 1.09
N PHE A 193 -10.34 14.39 1.89
CA PHE A 193 -8.91 14.13 1.80
C PHE A 193 -8.53 13.41 0.49
N ALA A 194 -9.38 12.48 0.03
CA ALA A 194 -9.19 11.84 -1.27
C ALA A 194 -9.25 12.85 -2.42
N ILE A 195 -10.16 13.82 -2.35
CA ILE A 195 -10.23 14.92 -3.35
C ILE A 195 -8.97 15.77 -3.30
N ALA A 196 -8.44 16.09 -2.12
CA ALA A 196 -7.19 16.85 -2.00
C ALA A 196 -5.99 16.08 -2.59
N LEU A 197 -5.91 14.76 -2.36
CA LEU A 197 -4.87 13.91 -2.95
C LEU A 197 -4.99 13.82 -4.48
N LEU A 198 -6.21 13.67 -5.00
CA LEU A 198 -6.46 13.67 -6.44
C LEU A 198 -6.16 15.03 -7.07
N PHE A 199 -6.51 16.12 -6.38
CA PHE A 199 -6.15 17.47 -6.83
C PHE A 199 -4.63 17.61 -6.97
N MET A 200 -3.86 17.19 -5.97
CA MET A 200 -2.40 17.18 -6.03
C MET A 200 -1.88 16.39 -7.23
N ALA A 201 -2.41 15.17 -7.45
CA ALA A 201 -2.01 14.34 -8.57
C ALA A 201 -2.30 14.99 -9.92
N VAL A 202 -3.49 15.57 -10.09
CA VAL A 202 -3.89 16.29 -11.32
C VAL A 202 -3.03 17.53 -11.52
N ALA A 203 -2.78 18.32 -10.46
CA ALA A 203 -1.95 19.51 -10.53
C ALA A 203 -0.51 19.20 -10.98
N LEU A 204 0.10 18.16 -10.39
CA LEU A 204 1.44 17.70 -10.80
C LEU A 204 1.44 17.13 -12.23
N LEU A 205 0.40 16.38 -12.61
CA LEU A 205 0.26 15.87 -13.97
C LEU A 205 0.20 17.02 -14.99
N VAL A 206 -0.59 18.06 -14.74
CA VAL A 206 -0.67 19.27 -15.58
C VAL A 206 0.69 19.95 -15.65
N MET A 207 1.38 20.11 -14.53
CA MET A 207 2.69 20.73 -14.48
C MET A 207 3.76 19.93 -15.22
N LEU A 208 3.70 18.59 -15.21
CA LEU A 208 4.58 17.74 -16.03
C LEU A 208 4.44 18.04 -17.53
N PHE A 209 3.22 18.26 -18.02
CA PHE A 209 3.01 18.62 -19.43
C PHE A 209 3.36 20.08 -19.75
N ILE A 210 3.20 21.00 -18.80
CA ILE A 210 3.57 22.43 -18.99
C ILE A 210 5.09 22.58 -18.97
N LYS A 211 5.78 22.00 -17.99
CA LYS A 211 7.24 22.11 -17.85
C LYS A 211 7.98 21.22 -18.87
N CYS A 212 7.36 20.13 -19.30
CA CYS A 212 7.88 19.16 -20.27
C CYS A 212 9.37 18.83 -20.06
N PRO A 213 9.77 18.36 -18.86
CA PRO A 213 11.19 18.15 -18.55
C PRO A 213 11.85 17.11 -19.46
N SER A 214 13.17 17.22 -19.63
CA SER A 214 13.97 16.24 -20.39
C SER A 214 14.26 15.03 -19.50
N LEU A 215 13.36 14.03 -19.51
CA LEU A 215 13.46 12.86 -18.67
C LEU A 215 14.21 11.70 -19.36
N PRO A 216 14.98 10.91 -18.61
CA PRO A 216 15.50 9.65 -19.14
C PRO A 216 14.34 8.70 -19.48
N GLU A 217 14.43 8.10 -20.64
CA GLU A 217 13.45 7.13 -21.16
C GLU A 217 13.86 5.69 -20.77
N LEU A 218 12.94 4.73 -20.90
CA LEU A 218 13.21 3.33 -20.60
C LEU A 218 14.40 2.73 -21.36
N TRP A 219 14.71 3.28 -22.53
CA TRP A 219 15.85 2.88 -23.38
C TRP A 219 17.09 3.75 -23.18
N SER A 220 17.04 4.76 -22.31
CA SER A 220 18.19 5.60 -22.03
C SER A 220 19.18 4.90 -21.10
N PRO A 221 20.48 4.90 -21.38
CA PRO A 221 21.47 4.43 -20.43
C PRO A 221 21.54 5.44 -19.26
N VAL A 222 21.10 5.02 -18.10
CA VAL A 222 21.12 5.83 -16.87
C VAL A 222 21.74 5.00 -15.76
N GLU A 223 22.74 5.57 -15.09
CA GLU A 223 23.30 4.95 -13.90
C GLU A 223 22.36 5.11 -12.70
N PRO A 224 22.04 4.02 -11.99
CA PRO A 224 21.29 4.09 -10.76
C PRO A 224 21.99 4.97 -9.72
N LEU A 225 21.22 5.80 -9.00
CA LEU A 225 21.72 6.64 -7.91
C LEU A 225 21.77 5.89 -6.56
N THR A 226 21.58 4.59 -6.60
CA THR A 226 21.65 3.70 -5.43
C THR A 226 22.61 2.55 -5.69
N ALA A 227 23.37 2.16 -4.67
CA ALA A 227 24.24 1.00 -4.70
C ALA A 227 23.49 -0.35 -4.58
N GLN A 228 22.18 -0.31 -4.32
CA GLN A 228 21.37 -1.51 -4.19
C GLN A 228 21.09 -2.13 -5.57
N PRO A 229 21.08 -3.47 -5.71
CA PRO A 229 20.75 -4.11 -6.96
C PRO A 229 19.27 -3.88 -7.31
N VAL A 230 18.97 -3.65 -8.60
CA VAL A 230 17.58 -3.50 -9.08
C VAL A 230 16.70 -4.67 -8.60
N PHE A 231 17.16 -5.91 -8.80
CA PHE A 231 16.52 -7.08 -8.20
C PHE A 231 17.29 -7.50 -6.94
N PRO A 232 16.63 -7.59 -5.78
CA PRO A 232 15.19 -7.46 -5.49
C PRO A 232 14.78 -6.07 -4.97
N ALA A 233 15.71 -5.12 -4.81
CA ALA A 233 15.49 -3.92 -4.01
C ALA A 233 14.42 -2.98 -4.59
N LEU A 234 14.39 -2.75 -5.91
CA LEU A 234 13.37 -1.95 -6.57
C LEU A 234 11.95 -2.42 -6.24
N PHE A 235 11.72 -3.75 -6.25
CA PHE A 235 10.43 -4.38 -6.04
C PHE A 235 9.92 -4.27 -4.59
N ILE A 236 10.82 -4.06 -3.65
CA ILE A 236 10.48 -3.77 -2.24
C ILE A 236 10.33 -2.26 -2.02
N THR A 237 11.16 -1.44 -2.66
CA THR A 237 11.12 0.02 -2.54
C THR A 237 9.81 0.58 -3.09
N ILE A 238 9.40 0.16 -4.30
CA ILE A 238 8.08 0.50 -4.86
C ILE A 238 7.11 -0.60 -4.46
N ALA A 239 6.66 -0.58 -3.22
CA ALA A 239 5.65 -1.50 -2.74
C ALA A 239 4.25 -1.05 -3.15
N CYS A 240 3.69 -0.07 -2.47
CA CYS A 240 2.29 0.31 -2.58
C CYS A 240 1.87 0.75 -3.99
N GLY A 241 2.71 1.43 -4.76
CA GLY A 241 2.40 1.83 -6.14
C GLY A 241 2.36 0.69 -7.17
N ALA A 242 2.79 -0.52 -6.80
CA ALA A 242 2.81 -1.69 -7.68
C ALA A 242 2.01 -2.87 -7.10
N ILE A 243 2.30 -3.30 -5.89
CA ILE A 243 1.54 -4.31 -5.13
C ILE A 243 1.82 -4.13 -3.65
N SER A 244 0.80 -4.31 -2.79
CA SER A 244 0.95 -4.13 -1.35
C SER A 244 0.09 -5.12 -0.57
N GLY A 245 0.70 -5.86 0.32
CA GLY A 245 -0.02 -6.75 1.25
C GLY A 245 -0.85 -6.00 2.28
N PHE A 246 -0.47 -4.76 2.60
CA PHE A 246 -1.26 -3.87 3.46
C PHE A 246 -2.68 -3.68 2.92
N HIS A 247 -2.86 -3.57 1.60
CA HIS A 247 -4.16 -3.39 0.96
C HIS A 247 -5.15 -4.50 1.31
N ALA A 248 -4.70 -5.77 1.36
CA ALA A 248 -5.55 -6.89 1.74
C ALA A 248 -6.00 -6.84 3.22
N THR A 249 -5.34 -6.06 4.06
CA THR A 249 -5.81 -5.80 5.43
C THR A 249 -6.87 -4.70 5.48
N GLN A 250 -6.94 -3.82 4.46
CA GLN A 250 -7.89 -2.71 4.36
C GLN A 250 -9.15 -3.11 3.57
N SER A 251 -9.01 -3.93 2.54
CA SER A 251 -10.14 -4.37 1.70
C SER A 251 -11.30 -4.98 2.48
N PRO A 252 -11.11 -5.76 3.57
CA PRO A 252 -12.23 -6.26 4.38
C PRO A 252 -13.07 -5.16 5.04
N LEU A 253 -12.47 -4.01 5.39
CA LEU A 253 -13.22 -2.87 5.93
C LEU A 253 -14.24 -2.36 4.91
N MET A 254 -13.81 -2.25 3.67
CA MET A 254 -14.68 -1.80 2.58
C MET A 254 -15.63 -2.89 2.11
N ALA A 255 -15.23 -4.16 2.14
CA ALA A 255 -16.10 -5.30 1.85
C ALA A 255 -17.37 -5.32 2.74
N ARG A 256 -17.26 -4.84 3.98
CA ARG A 256 -18.37 -4.67 4.93
C ARG A 256 -19.27 -3.47 4.62
N CYS A 257 -18.93 -2.66 3.62
CA CYS A 257 -19.68 -1.46 3.24
C CYS A 257 -20.28 -1.52 1.82
N VAL A 258 -19.85 -2.47 1.00
CA VAL A 258 -20.26 -2.60 -0.41
C VAL A 258 -21.65 -3.19 -0.52
N LYS A 259 -22.55 -2.50 -1.26
CA LYS A 259 -23.94 -2.92 -1.46
C LYS A 259 -24.09 -4.09 -2.46
N SER A 260 -23.22 -4.17 -3.48
CA SER A 260 -23.30 -5.15 -4.56
C SER A 260 -21.92 -5.59 -5.02
N GLU A 261 -21.73 -6.90 -5.28
CA GLU A 261 -20.48 -7.44 -5.84
C GLU A 261 -20.08 -6.79 -7.17
N ARG A 262 -21.05 -6.34 -7.98
CA ARG A 262 -20.78 -5.66 -9.27
C ARG A 262 -20.01 -4.34 -9.11
N MET A 263 -19.97 -3.76 -7.91
CA MET A 263 -19.18 -2.58 -7.59
C MET A 263 -17.72 -2.91 -7.23
N GLY A 264 -17.35 -4.18 -7.13
CA GLY A 264 -16.01 -4.60 -6.71
C GLY A 264 -14.89 -4.09 -7.62
N ARG A 265 -15.08 -4.15 -8.97
CA ARG A 265 -14.03 -3.70 -9.91
C ARG A 265 -13.69 -2.22 -9.77
N PRO A 266 -14.62 -1.26 -9.85
CA PRO A 266 -14.27 0.14 -9.63
C PRO A 266 -13.72 0.40 -8.23
N ILE A 267 -14.21 -0.27 -7.18
CA ILE A 267 -13.78 -0.02 -5.80
C ILE A 267 -12.39 -0.57 -5.53
N PHE A 268 -12.13 -1.84 -5.81
CA PHE A 268 -10.85 -2.48 -5.43
C PHE A 268 -9.81 -2.40 -6.55
N TYR A 269 -10.14 -2.86 -7.75
CA TYR A 269 -9.21 -2.81 -8.88
C TYR A 269 -8.96 -1.36 -9.32
N GLY A 270 -10.02 -0.55 -9.39
CA GLY A 270 -9.93 0.86 -9.79
C GLY A 270 -9.14 1.72 -8.80
N ALA A 271 -9.31 1.51 -7.49
CA ALA A 271 -8.53 2.23 -6.49
C ALA A 271 -7.02 1.93 -6.62
N MET A 272 -6.64 0.68 -6.84
CA MET A 272 -5.24 0.30 -7.04
C MET A 272 -4.65 0.90 -8.32
N ILE A 273 -5.39 0.93 -9.43
CA ILE A 273 -4.94 1.62 -10.65
C ILE A 273 -4.76 3.11 -10.43
N THR A 274 -5.69 3.75 -9.69
CA THR A 274 -5.58 5.18 -9.34
C THR A 274 -4.34 5.44 -8.50
N GLU A 275 -4.04 4.56 -7.56
CA GLU A 275 -2.81 4.61 -6.77
C GLU A 275 -1.55 4.44 -7.64
N GLY A 276 -1.56 3.48 -8.58
CA GLY A 276 -0.48 3.29 -9.55
C GLY A 276 -0.24 4.53 -10.43
N ILE A 277 -1.30 5.25 -10.81
CA ILE A 277 -1.19 6.52 -11.54
C ILE A 277 -0.50 7.59 -10.67
N ILE A 278 -0.84 7.68 -9.39
CA ILE A 278 -0.18 8.62 -8.46
C ILE A 278 1.30 8.25 -8.31
N ALA A 279 1.61 6.97 -8.14
CA ALA A 279 2.98 6.50 -8.07
C ALA A 279 3.76 6.83 -9.34
N LEU A 280 3.14 6.66 -10.51
CA LEU A 280 3.74 7.00 -11.80
C LEU A 280 4.02 8.51 -11.93
N ILE A 281 3.10 9.37 -11.50
CA ILE A 281 3.28 10.82 -11.48
C ILE A 281 4.47 11.19 -10.58
N TRP A 282 4.52 10.67 -9.35
CA TRP A 282 5.61 10.97 -8.42
C TRP A 282 6.95 10.39 -8.87
N ALA A 283 6.97 9.21 -9.47
CA ALA A 283 8.18 8.67 -10.09
C ALA A 283 8.70 9.59 -11.21
N THR A 284 7.78 10.15 -12.01
CA THR A 284 8.14 11.05 -13.11
C THR A 284 8.65 12.40 -12.60
N VAL A 285 8.00 12.96 -11.58
CA VAL A 285 8.48 14.17 -10.89
C VAL A 285 9.85 13.93 -10.23
N ALA A 286 10.05 12.78 -9.61
CA ALA A 286 11.31 12.37 -9.05
C ALA A 286 12.41 12.16 -10.12
N SER A 287 12.03 11.67 -11.30
CA SER A 287 12.96 11.58 -12.44
C SER A 287 13.49 12.96 -12.83
N TRP A 288 12.65 13.97 -12.91
CA TRP A 288 13.09 15.36 -13.10
C TRP A 288 14.00 15.82 -11.97
N PHE A 289 13.60 15.56 -10.71
CA PHE A 289 14.37 15.97 -9.55
C PHE A 289 15.79 15.38 -9.54
N PHE A 290 15.94 14.10 -9.83
CA PHE A 290 17.19 13.37 -9.73
C PHE A 290 18.07 13.47 -10.98
N TYR A 291 17.49 13.52 -12.18
CA TYR A 291 18.23 13.34 -13.43
C TYR A 291 18.21 14.54 -14.37
N ASP A 292 17.34 15.54 -14.14
CA ASP A 292 17.21 16.72 -15.01
C ASP A 292 17.50 18.04 -14.26
N GLY A 293 18.36 17.98 -13.27
CA GLY A 293 18.79 19.16 -12.50
C GLY A 293 17.76 19.73 -11.54
N GLY A 294 16.64 19.05 -11.32
CA GLY A 294 15.56 19.50 -10.47
C GLY A 294 15.99 19.73 -9.01
N ALA A 295 16.85 18.88 -8.45
CA ALA A 295 17.39 19.07 -7.11
C ALA A 295 18.11 20.43 -6.94
N THR A 296 18.96 20.78 -7.89
CA THR A 296 19.65 22.08 -7.90
C THR A 296 18.68 23.24 -8.12
N ALA A 297 17.70 23.07 -9.02
CA ALA A 297 16.70 24.09 -9.34
C ALA A 297 15.85 24.49 -8.12
N VAL A 298 15.54 23.53 -7.24
CA VAL A 298 14.78 23.78 -6.00
C VAL A 298 15.67 24.07 -4.79
N GLY A 299 16.98 24.21 -4.96
CA GLY A 299 17.92 24.46 -3.87
C GLY A 299 18.08 23.28 -2.89
N SER A 300 17.92 22.05 -3.39
CA SER A 300 18.07 20.80 -2.65
C SER A 300 19.25 19.98 -3.17
N HIS A 301 19.43 18.76 -2.67
CA HIS A 301 20.50 17.85 -3.06
C HIS A 301 19.93 16.47 -3.46
N ILE A 302 20.67 15.74 -4.30
CA ILE A 302 20.26 14.42 -4.83
C ILE A 302 20.04 13.38 -3.73
N ALA A 303 20.69 13.52 -2.56
CA ALA A 303 20.51 12.63 -1.42
C ALA A 303 19.30 13.01 -0.53
N ALA A 304 18.43 13.95 -0.97
CA ALA A 304 17.24 14.35 -0.22
C ALA A 304 16.29 13.18 0.01
N GLN A 305 15.71 13.14 1.20
CA GLN A 305 14.71 12.13 1.54
C GLN A 305 13.36 12.43 0.85
N ALA A 306 12.54 11.41 0.64
CA ALA A 306 11.27 11.56 -0.08
C ALA A 306 10.35 12.69 0.46
N PRO A 307 10.17 12.91 1.77
CA PRO A 307 9.40 14.06 2.28
C PRO A 307 9.98 15.43 1.87
N GLU A 308 11.30 15.55 1.78
CA GLU A 308 11.99 16.78 1.36
C GLU A 308 11.75 17.03 -0.13
N VAL A 309 11.86 15.98 -0.96
CA VAL A 309 11.56 16.04 -2.41
C VAL A 309 10.13 16.50 -2.64
N VAL A 310 9.17 15.92 -1.92
CA VAL A 310 7.75 16.30 -1.99
C VAL A 310 7.55 17.78 -1.69
N THR A 311 8.13 18.27 -0.60
CA THR A 311 7.97 19.65 -0.16
C THR A 311 8.63 20.62 -1.14
N ALA A 312 9.85 20.33 -1.59
CA ALA A 312 10.61 21.16 -2.51
C ALA A 312 9.90 21.28 -3.87
N VAL A 313 9.47 20.16 -4.44
CA VAL A 313 8.78 20.11 -5.71
C VAL A 313 7.41 20.80 -5.65
N ALA A 314 6.63 20.53 -4.61
CA ALA A 314 5.31 21.15 -4.46
C ALA A 314 5.42 22.69 -4.41
N LYS A 315 6.42 23.21 -3.69
CA LYS A 315 6.66 24.66 -3.58
C LYS A 315 7.09 25.27 -4.91
N ASP A 316 8.01 24.64 -5.64
CA ASP A 316 8.52 25.15 -6.92
C ASP A 316 7.49 25.07 -8.05
N TRP A 317 6.76 23.97 -8.14
CA TRP A 317 5.85 23.73 -9.26
C TRP A 317 4.47 24.35 -9.08
N LEU A 318 3.96 24.40 -7.85
CA LEU A 318 2.58 24.81 -7.58
C LEU A 318 2.48 26.17 -6.87
N GLY A 319 3.62 26.79 -6.54
CA GLY A 319 3.64 28.05 -5.79
C GLY A 319 3.10 27.92 -4.38
N THR A 320 2.91 29.03 -3.68
CA THR A 320 2.56 29.00 -2.24
C THR A 320 1.20 28.36 -1.97
N VAL A 321 0.14 28.78 -2.67
CA VAL A 321 -1.22 28.27 -2.42
C VAL A 321 -1.37 26.84 -2.92
N GLY A 322 -0.89 26.54 -4.12
CA GLY A 322 -0.97 25.21 -4.70
C GLY A 322 -0.16 24.20 -3.89
N SER A 323 1.00 24.58 -3.35
CA SER A 323 1.81 23.70 -2.51
C SER A 323 1.12 23.33 -1.19
N VAL A 324 0.45 24.29 -0.54
CA VAL A 324 -0.32 24.01 0.69
C VAL A 324 -1.42 23.00 0.42
N LEU A 325 -2.19 23.17 -0.66
CA LEU A 325 -3.26 22.23 -1.02
C LEU A 325 -2.70 20.84 -1.39
N ALA A 326 -1.60 20.80 -2.15
CA ALA A 326 -0.94 19.54 -2.51
C ALA A 326 -0.39 18.80 -1.28
N LEU A 327 0.29 19.54 -0.40
CA LEU A 327 0.87 18.97 0.83
C LEU A 327 -0.21 18.50 1.81
N LEU A 328 -1.36 19.17 1.88
CA LEU A 328 -2.52 18.66 2.63
C LEU A 328 -2.99 17.30 2.09
N GLY A 329 -3.02 17.11 0.76
CA GLY A 329 -3.31 15.81 0.16
C GLY A 329 -2.29 14.74 0.54
N VAL A 330 -1.00 15.06 0.45
CA VAL A 330 0.10 14.14 0.80
C VAL A 330 0.11 13.79 2.29
N VAL A 331 -0.19 14.75 3.17
CA VAL A 331 -0.26 14.55 4.63
C VAL A 331 -1.51 13.77 5.04
N ALA A 332 -2.64 14.06 4.38
CA ALA A 332 -3.91 13.40 4.69
C ALA A 332 -3.90 11.89 4.40
N ALA A 333 -3.24 11.48 3.32
CA ALA A 333 -3.18 10.08 2.92
C ALA A 333 -2.57 9.17 4.02
N PRO A 334 -1.35 9.38 4.53
CA PRO A 334 -0.81 8.56 5.61
C PRO A 334 -1.58 8.69 6.91
N ILE A 335 -2.15 9.87 7.24
CA ILE A 335 -2.94 10.03 8.45
C ILE A 335 -4.17 9.12 8.42
N THR A 336 -4.87 9.05 7.30
CA THR A 336 -6.04 8.20 7.15
C THR A 336 -5.68 6.71 7.08
N SER A 337 -4.62 6.36 6.34
CA SER A 337 -4.15 4.97 6.27
C SER A 337 -3.63 4.44 7.61
N GLY A 338 -2.98 5.27 8.42
CA GLY A 338 -2.50 4.88 9.75
C GLY A 338 -3.62 4.66 10.75
N ASP A 339 -4.66 5.50 10.74
CA ASP A 339 -5.88 5.31 11.52
C ASP A 339 -6.55 3.96 11.18
N THR A 340 -6.76 3.69 9.88
CA THR A 340 -7.38 2.44 9.46
C THR A 340 -6.47 1.23 9.66
N ALA A 341 -5.14 1.39 9.64
CA ALA A 341 -4.19 0.34 9.99
C ALA A 341 -4.36 -0.11 11.45
N LEU A 342 -4.36 0.83 12.39
CA LEU A 342 -4.54 0.52 13.82
C LEU A 342 -5.95 -0.05 14.11
N ARG A 343 -6.98 0.42 13.40
CA ARG A 343 -8.31 -0.16 13.44
C ARG A 343 -8.32 -1.60 12.92
N SER A 344 -7.67 -1.87 11.81
CA SER A 344 -7.53 -3.23 11.26
C SER A 344 -6.79 -4.15 12.22
N ALA A 345 -5.70 -3.67 12.85
CA ALA A 345 -4.97 -4.43 13.87
C ALA A 345 -5.88 -4.80 15.04
N ARG A 346 -6.67 -3.84 15.55
CA ARG A 346 -7.66 -4.07 16.60
C ARG A 346 -8.66 -5.16 16.20
N LEU A 347 -9.21 -5.08 14.99
CA LEU A 347 -10.20 -6.05 14.52
C LEU A 347 -9.58 -7.44 14.31
N ILE A 348 -8.40 -7.54 13.73
CA ILE A 348 -7.67 -8.80 13.55
C ILE A 348 -7.39 -9.48 14.91
N ILE A 349 -6.95 -8.71 15.92
CA ILE A 349 -6.74 -9.24 17.27
C ILE A 349 -8.07 -9.69 17.87
N ALA A 350 -9.12 -8.88 17.77
CA ALA A 350 -10.44 -9.20 18.31
C ALA A 350 -11.01 -10.48 17.69
N GLU A 351 -10.91 -10.66 16.37
CA GLU A 351 -11.32 -11.87 15.66
C GLU A 351 -10.51 -13.09 16.14
N ALA A 352 -9.20 -12.93 16.32
CA ALA A 352 -8.31 -14.02 16.74
C ALA A 352 -8.63 -14.56 18.14
N ILE A 353 -9.04 -13.68 19.08
CA ILE A 353 -9.38 -14.05 20.46
C ILE A 353 -10.88 -14.21 20.68
N GLY A 354 -11.71 -14.04 19.65
CA GLY A 354 -13.18 -14.18 19.74
C GLY A 354 -13.87 -13.07 20.54
N MET A 355 -13.28 -11.87 20.62
CA MET A 355 -13.79 -10.77 21.43
C MET A 355 -14.75 -9.86 20.64
N LYS A 356 -16.00 -9.74 21.10
CA LYS A 356 -16.97 -8.80 20.52
C LYS A 356 -16.58 -7.34 20.79
N GLN A 357 -16.63 -6.51 19.74
CA GLN A 357 -16.14 -5.12 19.76
C GLN A 357 -17.22 -4.05 19.98
N GLN A 358 -18.43 -4.44 20.33
CA GLN A 358 -19.56 -3.51 20.55
C GLN A 358 -19.32 -2.59 21.75
N LYS A 359 -18.75 -3.10 22.86
CA LYS A 359 -18.48 -2.34 24.08
C LYS A 359 -17.15 -1.58 23.98
N LEU A 360 -17.11 -0.33 24.45
CA LEU A 360 -15.90 0.51 24.49
C LEU A 360 -14.77 -0.16 25.31
N TYR A 361 -15.09 -0.78 26.45
CA TYR A 361 -14.11 -1.48 27.27
C TYR A 361 -13.38 -2.59 26.50
N SER A 362 -14.10 -3.37 25.69
CA SER A 362 -13.49 -4.42 24.85
C SER A 362 -12.53 -3.84 23.80
N ARG A 363 -12.85 -2.65 23.26
CA ARG A 363 -11.95 -1.94 22.33
C ARG A 363 -10.71 -1.44 23.05
N LEU A 364 -10.86 -0.82 24.22
CA LEU A 364 -9.74 -0.29 25.00
C LEU A 364 -8.74 -1.38 25.41
N LEU A 365 -9.23 -2.57 25.80
CA LEU A 365 -8.35 -3.68 26.20
C LEU A 365 -7.37 -4.10 25.11
N ILE A 366 -7.76 -4.01 23.84
CA ILE A 366 -6.89 -4.29 22.71
C ILE A 366 -6.09 -3.05 22.29
N CYS A 367 -6.73 -1.88 22.27
CA CYS A 367 -6.11 -0.66 21.77
C CYS A 367 -4.99 -0.14 22.66
N VAL A 368 -5.09 -0.25 23.99
CA VAL A 368 -4.06 0.27 24.91
C VAL A 368 -2.70 -0.40 24.68
N PRO A 369 -2.56 -1.73 24.67
CA PRO A 369 -1.28 -2.37 24.32
C PRO A 369 -0.81 -2.03 22.90
N LEU A 370 -1.73 -1.97 21.93
CA LEU A 370 -1.44 -1.64 20.55
C LEU A 370 -0.83 -0.23 20.43
N PHE A 371 -1.44 0.76 21.06
CA PHE A 371 -0.94 2.13 21.09
C PHE A 371 0.38 2.26 21.85
N ALA A 372 0.57 1.51 22.93
CA ALA A 372 1.83 1.50 23.67
C ALA A 372 3.00 1.03 22.81
N VAL A 373 2.82 -0.07 22.06
CA VAL A 373 3.85 -0.57 21.13
C VAL A 373 4.09 0.42 19.98
N THR A 374 3.02 1.00 19.42
CA THR A 374 3.15 2.04 18.37
C THR A 374 3.92 3.26 18.88
N ALA A 375 3.63 3.72 20.10
CA ALA A 375 4.35 4.85 20.73
C ALA A 375 5.83 4.55 20.97
N LEU A 376 6.18 3.32 21.35
CA LEU A 376 7.58 2.88 21.48
C LEU A 376 8.31 2.93 20.14
N LEU A 377 7.69 2.48 19.05
CA LEU A 377 8.28 2.56 17.70
C LEU A 377 8.45 4.01 17.24
N ILE A 378 7.47 4.89 17.52
CA ILE A 378 7.58 6.33 17.23
C ILE A 378 8.75 6.93 18.02
N SER A 379 8.88 6.59 19.29
CA SER A 379 9.99 7.07 20.15
C SER A 379 11.35 6.62 19.62
N TYR A 380 11.45 5.40 19.11
CA TYR A 380 12.66 4.90 18.45
C TYR A 380 12.97 5.69 17.16
N ASN A 381 11.96 5.93 16.30
CA ASN A 381 12.11 6.74 15.09
C ASN A 381 12.66 8.16 15.38
N VAL A 382 12.28 8.73 16.52
CA VAL A 382 12.69 10.08 16.92
C VAL A 382 14.10 10.09 17.53
N ALA A 383 14.43 9.05 18.30
CA ALA A 383 15.69 8.98 19.06
C ALA A 383 16.88 8.61 18.16
N ASP A 384 16.68 7.81 17.12
CA ASP A 384 17.74 7.34 16.23
C ASP A 384 17.60 7.98 14.84
N LYS A 385 18.69 8.60 14.34
CA LYS A 385 18.72 9.22 12.99
C LYS A 385 18.43 8.23 11.87
N GLU A 386 18.82 6.96 12.04
CA GLU A 386 18.54 5.88 11.09
C GLU A 386 17.26 5.08 11.45
N GLY A 387 16.61 5.42 12.56
CA GLY A 387 15.43 4.69 13.05
C GLY A 387 14.30 4.66 12.03
N PHE A 388 14.03 5.79 11.38
CA PHE A 388 13.03 5.87 10.33
C PHE A 388 13.35 4.96 9.13
N ASN A 389 14.58 5.02 8.61
CA ASN A 389 15.02 4.22 7.48
C ASN A 389 14.96 2.72 7.79
N THR A 390 15.34 2.35 9.00
CA THR A 390 15.30 0.97 9.50
C THR A 390 13.86 0.44 9.54
N ILE A 391 12.95 1.19 10.17
CA ILE A 391 11.53 0.79 10.25
C ILE A 391 10.88 0.81 8.87
N TRP A 392 11.21 1.77 8.00
CA TRP A 392 10.74 1.83 6.62
C TRP A 392 11.16 0.60 5.82
N GLY A 393 12.40 0.15 5.98
CA GLY A 393 12.91 -1.07 5.33
C GLY A 393 12.16 -2.33 5.76
N TYR A 394 11.97 -2.51 7.07
CA TYR A 394 11.18 -3.64 7.60
C TYR A 394 9.69 -3.54 7.22
N PHE A 395 9.12 -2.33 7.23
CA PHE A 395 7.76 -2.09 6.77
C PHE A 395 7.59 -2.51 5.31
N GLY A 396 8.48 -2.07 4.41
CA GLY A 396 8.43 -2.43 2.99
C GLY A 396 8.51 -3.94 2.78
N TRP A 397 9.46 -4.62 3.43
CA TRP A 397 9.62 -6.07 3.34
C TRP A 397 8.42 -6.84 3.92
N ALA A 398 7.95 -6.47 5.12
CA ALA A 398 6.80 -7.10 5.76
C ALA A 398 5.52 -6.92 4.93
N ASN A 399 5.34 -5.72 4.37
CA ASN A 399 4.25 -5.40 3.48
C ASN A 399 4.23 -6.31 2.24
N GLN A 400 5.37 -6.46 1.57
CA GLN A 400 5.47 -7.32 0.40
C GLN A 400 5.34 -8.81 0.76
N THR A 401 5.87 -9.24 1.90
CA THR A 401 5.69 -10.61 2.39
C THR A 401 4.22 -10.93 2.65
N LEU A 402 3.44 -9.97 3.13
CA LEU A 402 2.00 -10.13 3.31
C LEU A 402 1.28 -10.37 1.98
N SER A 403 1.69 -9.69 0.91
CA SER A 403 1.13 -9.92 -0.43
C SER A 403 1.40 -11.33 -0.94
N VAL A 404 2.53 -11.94 -0.60
CA VAL A 404 2.84 -13.35 -0.94
C VAL A 404 1.79 -14.28 -0.35
N PHE A 405 1.49 -14.18 0.93
CA PHE A 405 0.45 -15.02 1.57
C PHE A 405 -0.91 -14.83 0.90
N THR A 406 -1.28 -13.59 0.62
CA THR A 406 -2.55 -13.27 -0.05
C THR A 406 -2.60 -13.88 -1.45
N LEU A 407 -1.57 -13.71 -2.27
CA LEU A 407 -1.52 -14.24 -3.63
C LEU A 407 -1.57 -15.77 -3.66
N TRP A 408 -0.88 -16.46 -2.75
CA TRP A 408 -0.98 -17.92 -2.61
C TRP A 408 -2.39 -18.36 -2.18
N MET A 409 -3.01 -17.65 -1.26
CA MET A 409 -4.40 -17.90 -0.85
C MET A 409 -5.35 -17.77 -2.06
N LEU A 410 -5.23 -16.68 -2.81
CA LEU A 410 -6.02 -16.44 -4.02
C LEU A 410 -5.76 -17.50 -5.10
N THR A 411 -4.53 -17.95 -5.26
CA THR A 411 -4.16 -19.05 -6.16
C THR A 411 -4.90 -20.33 -5.79
N VAL A 412 -4.88 -20.71 -4.51
CA VAL A 412 -5.59 -21.90 -4.00
C VAL A 412 -7.11 -21.77 -4.19
N TYR A 413 -7.67 -20.57 -3.90
CA TYR A 413 -9.08 -20.29 -4.14
C TYR A 413 -9.45 -20.52 -5.60
N LEU A 414 -8.71 -19.92 -6.55
CA LEU A 414 -9.00 -20.04 -7.99
C LEU A 414 -8.88 -21.49 -8.50
N VAL A 415 -7.89 -22.25 -8.02
CA VAL A 415 -7.76 -23.68 -8.35
C VAL A 415 -8.99 -24.47 -7.87
N ARG A 416 -9.41 -24.25 -6.60
CA ARG A 416 -10.61 -24.93 -6.05
C ARG A 416 -11.90 -24.57 -6.79
N GLN A 417 -11.97 -23.34 -7.35
CA GLN A 417 -13.11 -22.89 -8.17
C GLN A 417 -12.96 -23.26 -9.67
N GLN A 418 -11.94 -24.01 -10.05
CA GLN A 418 -11.64 -24.38 -11.45
C GLN A 418 -11.52 -23.17 -12.39
N LYS A 419 -10.97 -22.06 -11.87
CA LYS A 419 -10.81 -20.80 -12.60
C LYS A 419 -9.35 -20.58 -13.02
N PRO A 420 -9.07 -19.65 -13.96
CA PRO A 420 -7.72 -19.28 -14.36
C PRO A 420 -6.86 -18.81 -13.18
N TYR A 421 -6.18 -19.72 -12.51
CA TYR A 421 -5.37 -19.48 -11.31
C TYR A 421 -4.04 -18.80 -11.59
N TRP A 422 -3.56 -18.82 -12.82
CA TRP A 422 -2.29 -18.22 -13.23
C TRP A 422 -2.25 -16.70 -13.00
N ILE A 423 -3.40 -16.01 -12.98
CA ILE A 423 -3.49 -14.57 -12.67
C ILE A 423 -3.03 -14.23 -11.26
N ALA A 424 -3.10 -15.15 -10.31
CA ALA A 424 -2.58 -15.01 -8.96
C ALA A 424 -1.27 -15.78 -8.75
N LEU A 425 -1.09 -16.93 -9.42
CA LEU A 425 0.09 -17.78 -9.26
C LEU A 425 1.37 -17.10 -9.75
N LEU A 426 1.35 -16.46 -10.93
CA LEU A 426 2.54 -15.81 -11.47
C LEU A 426 3.05 -14.68 -10.55
N PRO A 427 2.20 -13.74 -10.09
CA PRO A 427 2.61 -12.77 -9.07
C PRO A 427 3.04 -13.42 -7.75
N ALA A 428 2.38 -14.51 -7.30
CA ALA A 428 2.76 -15.21 -6.07
C ALA A 428 4.18 -15.78 -6.13
N LEU A 429 4.53 -16.46 -7.22
CA LEU A 429 5.87 -17.00 -7.44
C LEU A 429 6.91 -15.88 -7.49
N PHE A 430 6.65 -14.84 -8.27
CA PHE A 430 7.55 -13.70 -8.40
C PHE A 430 7.80 -13.02 -7.06
N MET A 431 6.76 -12.64 -6.33
CA MET A 431 6.89 -11.97 -5.04
C MET A 431 7.50 -12.85 -3.96
N THR A 432 7.30 -14.19 -4.02
CA THR A 432 7.98 -15.13 -3.13
C THR A 432 9.49 -15.03 -3.26
N VAL A 433 9.99 -15.02 -4.51
CA VAL A 433 11.44 -14.89 -4.78
C VAL A 433 11.94 -13.50 -4.38
N VAL A 434 11.22 -12.44 -4.74
CA VAL A 434 11.58 -11.05 -4.38
C VAL A 434 11.74 -10.89 -2.88
N CYS A 435 10.73 -11.28 -2.09
CA CYS A 435 10.75 -11.09 -0.63
C CYS A 435 11.84 -11.91 0.06
N LEU A 436 12.03 -13.16 -0.38
CA LEU A 436 13.08 -14.01 0.17
C LEU A 436 14.46 -13.48 -0.19
N THR A 437 14.71 -13.19 -1.46
CA THR A 437 16.02 -12.71 -1.91
C THR A 437 16.38 -11.37 -1.25
N PHE A 438 15.38 -10.48 -1.06
CA PHE A 438 15.60 -9.21 -0.39
C PHE A 438 16.08 -9.39 1.06
N ILE A 439 15.41 -10.21 1.87
CA ILE A 439 15.82 -10.41 3.27
C ILE A 439 17.17 -11.11 3.40
N LEU A 440 17.54 -11.93 2.40
CA LEU A 440 18.85 -12.58 2.36
C LEU A 440 19.98 -11.58 2.07
N ILE A 441 19.78 -10.64 1.12
CA ILE A 441 20.79 -9.64 0.70
C ILE A 441 20.84 -8.44 1.62
N SER A 442 19.69 -8.01 2.15
CA SER A 442 19.55 -6.77 2.90
C SER A 442 20.47 -6.73 4.13
N ARG A 443 21.10 -5.57 4.36
CA ARG A 443 21.89 -5.32 5.59
C ARG A 443 21.04 -5.43 6.87
N ASN A 444 19.77 -5.09 6.78
CA ASN A 444 18.81 -5.25 7.87
C ASN A 444 18.27 -6.70 7.97
N GLY A 445 18.68 -7.60 7.09
CA GLY A 445 18.33 -9.02 7.07
C GLY A 445 19.53 -9.90 7.41
N LEU A 446 19.83 -10.87 6.53
CA LEU A 446 20.92 -11.83 6.75
C LEU A 446 22.25 -11.38 6.13
N ALA A 447 22.27 -10.31 5.33
CA ALA A 447 23.46 -9.72 4.70
C ALA A 447 24.33 -10.76 3.94
N LEU A 448 23.70 -11.75 3.30
CA LEU A 448 24.39 -12.78 2.52
C LEU A 448 24.88 -12.22 1.18
N SER A 449 25.88 -12.86 0.58
CA SER A 449 26.36 -12.46 -0.73
C SER A 449 25.24 -12.58 -1.80
N PRO A 450 25.22 -11.69 -2.81
CA PRO A 450 24.21 -11.74 -3.88
C PRO A 450 24.12 -13.08 -4.58
N ALA A 451 25.27 -13.72 -4.88
CA ALA A 451 25.31 -15.02 -5.54
C ALA A 451 24.58 -16.12 -4.75
N VAL A 452 24.84 -16.22 -3.45
CA VAL A 452 24.17 -17.19 -2.56
C VAL A 452 22.66 -16.88 -2.48
N SER A 453 22.30 -15.62 -2.32
CA SER A 453 20.91 -15.19 -2.19
C SER A 453 20.10 -15.46 -3.46
N TYR A 454 20.66 -15.22 -4.63
CA TYR A 454 20.03 -15.55 -5.92
C TYR A 454 19.90 -17.06 -6.11
N GLY A 455 20.93 -17.83 -5.74
CA GLY A 455 20.88 -19.30 -5.77
C GLY A 455 19.73 -19.86 -4.90
N ILE A 456 19.59 -19.35 -3.67
CA ILE A 456 18.49 -19.72 -2.77
C ILE A 456 17.14 -19.28 -3.36
N GLY A 457 17.06 -18.08 -3.93
CA GLY A 457 15.85 -17.57 -4.58
C GLY A 457 15.37 -18.49 -5.73
N ILE A 458 16.29 -18.90 -6.61
CA ILE A 458 16.00 -19.83 -7.73
C ILE A 458 15.57 -21.19 -7.20
N ALA A 459 16.28 -21.74 -6.20
CA ALA A 459 15.93 -23.02 -5.58
C ALA A 459 14.51 -22.95 -4.99
N THR A 460 14.18 -21.87 -4.29
CA THR A 460 12.84 -21.65 -3.73
C THR A 460 11.77 -21.58 -4.81
N LEU A 461 12.03 -20.91 -5.93
CA LEU A 461 11.12 -20.86 -7.07
C LEU A 461 10.82 -22.27 -7.61
N LEU A 462 11.85 -23.09 -7.82
CA LEU A 462 11.71 -24.47 -8.30
C LEU A 462 10.92 -25.34 -7.31
N ILE A 463 11.21 -25.20 -6.03
CA ILE A 463 10.48 -25.91 -4.95
C ILE A 463 9.00 -25.48 -4.94
N ALA A 464 8.71 -24.19 -5.02
CA ALA A 464 7.36 -23.66 -5.01
C ALA A 464 6.53 -24.15 -6.21
N ILE A 465 7.11 -24.13 -7.42
CA ILE A 465 6.47 -24.64 -8.64
C ILE A 465 6.19 -26.14 -8.52
N THR A 466 7.17 -26.91 -8.09
CA THR A 466 7.07 -28.37 -7.96
C THR A 466 6.01 -28.73 -6.91
N TRP A 467 6.07 -28.09 -5.74
CA TRP A 467 5.11 -28.33 -4.66
C TRP A 467 3.69 -27.94 -5.07
N PHE A 468 3.51 -26.80 -5.72
CA PHE A 468 2.22 -26.40 -6.25
C PHE A 468 1.69 -27.39 -7.28
N GLY A 469 2.53 -27.87 -8.20
CA GLY A 469 2.16 -28.88 -9.19
C GLY A 469 1.68 -30.19 -8.56
N VAL A 470 2.39 -30.70 -7.56
CA VAL A 470 2.01 -31.90 -6.81
C VAL A 470 0.71 -31.69 -6.02
N TRP A 471 0.60 -30.55 -5.32
CA TRP A 471 -0.61 -30.20 -4.58
C TRP A 471 -1.83 -30.09 -5.49
N LYS A 472 -1.69 -29.40 -6.63
CA LYS A 472 -2.78 -29.22 -7.59
C LYS A 472 -3.30 -30.56 -8.12
N ARG A 473 -2.39 -31.50 -8.51
CA ARG A 473 -2.78 -32.85 -8.98
C ARG A 473 -3.63 -33.57 -7.92
N LYS A 474 -3.21 -33.52 -6.65
CA LYS A 474 -3.96 -34.12 -5.54
C LYS A 474 -5.29 -33.42 -5.25
N ALA A 475 -5.38 -32.12 -5.42
CA ALA A 475 -6.59 -31.35 -5.20
C ALA A 475 -7.64 -31.61 -6.28
N THR A 476 -7.21 -31.77 -7.55
CA THR A 476 -8.11 -32.07 -8.69
C THR A 476 -8.55 -33.52 -8.73
N SER A 477 -7.77 -34.45 -8.19
CA SER A 477 -8.14 -35.88 -8.14
C SER A 477 -9.15 -36.26 -7.04
N LYS A 478 -9.44 -35.31 -6.13
CA LYS A 478 -10.41 -35.50 -5.01
C LYS A 478 -11.76 -34.83 -5.27
N GLN A 479 -11.91 -34.08 -6.36
CA GLN A 479 -13.16 -33.54 -6.89
C GLN A 479 -13.73 -34.42 -7.99
#